data_31928b4cfd950221d3405ca1aec0f731
#
_entry.id   31928b4cfd950221d3405ca1aec0f731
#
_cell.length_a   1.000
_cell.length_b   1.000
_cell.length_c   1.000
_cell.angle_alpha   90.00
_cell.angle_beta   90.00
_cell.angle_gamma   90.00
#
_symmetry.space_group_name_H-M   'P 1'
#
loop_
_entity.id
_entity.type
_entity.pdbx_description
1 polymer ?
#
loop_
_entity_poly.entity_id
_entity_poly.type
_entity_poly.pdbx_seq_one_letter_code
_entity_poly.pdbx_strand_id
1 'polypeptide(L)'
;EQMGATVSYDAGSKAVKATKPGSEVQVTLGKNEVLINGESRPLDVPPMMYKGVLLVPVRVISEALGAYVQWVPEQHVCVVRYIPPTPVPTPPPPATPAPTPVPTPAPKAPSYLGYVQGGYSLSRVYNEYAGGVSSTGASYVASGAYLFNPFAIKVDWRQNQYQTTAVAPGVPQTQFNTIDGGSATVPQFLARQSTLDGRLEYEIFKPHVYFGVSYLQASNNYGNPSVTGGGAGLEKLPDFTGGLGWYGSFFYYWNPRGTYTVPTGPNAGIQYTTAYQIYKYDAGINYGFGDTPFYIFGGYSGDKFSRRQASPSSQTHSGVYAGLGVKF
;
A
#
# COMPACT_ATOMS: atom_id res chain seq x y z
N GLU A 1 28.51 2.45 -35.62
CA GLU A 1 27.56 1.86 -36.58
C GLU A 1 26.24 1.46 -35.92
N GLN A 2 26.25 0.81 -34.76
CA GLN A 2 25.01 0.40 -34.04
C GLN A 2 24.06 1.57 -33.71
N MET A 3 24.54 2.79 -33.65
CA MET A 3 23.73 4.00 -33.41
C MET A 3 23.30 4.70 -34.73
N GLY A 4 23.44 4.06 -35.87
CA GLY A 4 23.09 4.60 -37.19
C GLY A 4 24.06 5.64 -37.69
N ALA A 5 25.29 5.68 -37.19
CA ALA A 5 26.34 6.54 -37.66
C ALA A 5 27.22 5.83 -38.70
N THR A 6 27.60 6.53 -39.76
CA THR A 6 28.62 6.09 -40.73
C THR A 6 29.98 6.49 -40.20
N VAL A 7 30.91 5.52 -40.13
CA VAL A 7 32.27 5.77 -39.62
C VAL A 7 33.27 5.61 -40.78
N SER A 8 34.15 6.60 -40.95
CA SER A 8 35.22 6.56 -41.91
C SER A 8 36.56 6.91 -41.26
N TYR A 9 37.65 6.29 -41.73
CA TYR A 9 39.02 6.59 -41.30
C TYR A 9 39.80 7.16 -42.47
N ASP A 10 40.40 8.34 -42.27
CA ASP A 10 41.34 8.93 -43.21
C ASP A 10 42.77 8.68 -42.76
N ALA A 11 43.50 7.86 -43.51
CA ALA A 11 44.89 7.51 -43.22
C ALA A 11 45.87 8.71 -43.39
N GLY A 12 45.55 9.68 -44.24
CA GLY A 12 46.39 10.87 -44.49
C GLY A 12 46.38 11.82 -43.29
N SER A 13 45.23 12.15 -42.79
CA SER A 13 45.07 13.03 -41.63
C SER A 13 45.08 12.26 -40.29
N LYS A 14 45.10 10.93 -40.32
CA LYS A 14 44.97 10.04 -39.16
C LYS A 14 43.72 10.37 -38.33
N ALA A 15 42.66 10.74 -39.01
CA ALA A 15 41.41 11.15 -38.39
C ALA A 15 40.31 10.10 -38.60
N VAL A 16 39.48 9.89 -37.58
CA VAL A 16 38.24 9.14 -37.65
C VAL A 16 37.07 10.11 -37.62
N LYS A 17 36.16 9.95 -38.58
CA LYS A 17 34.96 10.76 -38.74
C LYS A 17 33.75 9.85 -38.57
N ALA A 18 32.86 10.16 -37.63
CA ALA A 18 31.58 9.54 -37.47
C ALA A 18 30.47 10.54 -37.80
N THR A 19 29.65 10.21 -38.79
CA THR A 19 28.60 11.10 -39.30
C THR A 19 27.23 10.46 -39.16
N LYS A 20 26.27 11.22 -38.68
CA LYS A 20 24.87 10.87 -38.54
C LYS A 20 24.02 12.11 -38.88
N PRO A 21 22.75 11.97 -39.35
CA PRO A 21 21.89 13.13 -39.58
C PRO A 21 21.83 14.06 -38.35
N GLY A 22 22.31 15.30 -38.51
CA GLY A 22 22.35 16.32 -37.45
C GLY A 22 23.58 16.27 -36.53
N SER A 23 24.51 15.32 -36.67
CA SER A 23 25.70 15.25 -35.83
C SER A 23 26.90 14.68 -36.59
N GLU A 24 28.01 15.38 -36.52
CA GLU A 24 29.31 14.99 -37.08
C GLU A 24 30.37 15.05 -35.98
N VAL A 25 31.12 13.98 -35.81
CA VAL A 25 32.19 13.89 -34.81
C VAL A 25 33.48 13.46 -35.50
N GLN A 26 34.57 14.24 -35.30
CA GLN A 26 35.86 13.89 -35.83
C GLN A 26 36.92 13.90 -34.72
N VAL A 27 37.69 12.83 -34.63
CA VAL A 27 38.83 12.70 -33.70
C VAL A 27 40.09 12.40 -34.48
N THR A 28 41.20 13.01 -34.07
CA THR A 28 42.49 12.82 -34.71
C THR A 28 43.45 12.07 -33.77
N LEU A 29 44.16 11.09 -34.29
CA LEU A 29 45.07 10.26 -33.51
C LEU A 29 46.14 11.14 -32.82
N GLY A 30 46.30 10.99 -31.52
CA GLY A 30 47.28 11.70 -30.69
C GLY A 30 46.93 13.14 -30.34
N LYS A 31 45.75 13.65 -30.74
CA LYS A 31 45.28 14.97 -30.34
C LYS A 31 44.30 14.91 -29.19
N ASN A 32 44.41 15.82 -28.21
CA ASN A 32 43.51 15.93 -27.05
C ASN A 32 42.28 16.80 -27.36
N GLU A 33 41.76 16.69 -28.58
CA GLU A 33 40.59 17.43 -29.02
C GLU A 33 39.68 16.57 -29.90
N VAL A 34 38.39 16.84 -29.83
CA VAL A 34 37.35 16.30 -30.71
C VAL A 34 36.63 17.46 -31.38
N LEU A 35 36.38 17.35 -32.67
CA LEU A 35 35.51 18.27 -33.39
C LEU A 35 34.11 17.71 -33.44
N ILE A 36 33.14 18.46 -32.88
CA ILE A 36 31.71 18.10 -32.89
C ILE A 36 31.00 19.20 -33.69
N ASN A 37 30.44 18.85 -34.83
CA ASN A 37 29.82 19.78 -35.77
C ASN A 37 30.74 20.98 -36.12
N GLY A 38 32.06 20.73 -36.16
CA GLY A 38 33.05 21.76 -36.44
C GLY A 38 33.57 22.52 -35.21
N GLU A 39 32.97 22.35 -34.03
CA GLU A 39 33.48 22.95 -32.79
C GLU A 39 34.51 22.05 -32.12
N SER A 40 35.66 22.61 -31.72
CA SER A 40 36.66 21.86 -30.95
C SER A 40 36.32 21.79 -29.47
N ARG A 41 36.41 20.59 -28.92
CA ARG A 41 36.27 20.34 -27.49
C ARG A 41 37.42 19.49 -26.95
N PRO A 42 37.88 19.73 -25.72
CA PRO A 42 39.00 18.99 -25.15
C PRO A 42 38.60 17.55 -24.84
N LEU A 43 39.53 16.62 -24.97
CA LEU A 43 39.44 15.23 -24.58
C LEU A 43 40.32 14.98 -23.35
N ASP A 44 39.81 14.22 -22.39
CA ASP A 44 40.54 13.79 -21.20
C ASP A 44 41.69 12.86 -21.57
N VAL A 45 41.49 12.04 -22.61
CA VAL A 45 42.50 11.09 -23.11
C VAL A 45 42.51 11.13 -24.63
N PRO A 46 43.67 11.25 -25.28
CA PRO A 46 43.78 11.29 -26.75
C PRO A 46 43.40 9.92 -27.36
N PRO A 47 42.85 9.90 -28.58
CA PRO A 47 42.74 8.67 -29.35
C PRO A 47 44.11 8.05 -29.61
N MET A 48 44.19 6.71 -29.42
CA MET A 48 45.47 5.99 -29.56
C MET A 48 45.29 4.67 -30.30
N MET A 49 46.40 4.22 -30.94
CA MET A 49 46.44 2.88 -31.54
C MET A 49 46.98 1.89 -30.54
N TYR A 50 46.24 0.81 -30.31
CA TYR A 50 46.68 -0.32 -29.49
C TYR A 50 46.50 -1.63 -30.26
N LYS A 51 47.58 -2.34 -30.49
CA LYS A 51 47.61 -3.59 -31.26
C LYS A 51 46.87 -3.57 -32.59
N GLY A 52 46.99 -2.43 -33.32
CA GLY A 52 46.34 -2.23 -34.61
C GLY A 52 44.85 -1.83 -34.54
N VAL A 53 44.31 -1.65 -33.34
CA VAL A 53 42.94 -1.16 -33.11
C VAL A 53 42.99 0.29 -32.61
N LEU A 54 42.16 1.13 -33.18
CA LEU A 54 42.01 2.52 -32.73
C LEU A 54 41.10 2.55 -31.50
N LEU A 55 41.63 3.05 -30.39
CA LEU A 55 40.89 3.31 -29.16
C LEU A 55 40.54 4.80 -29.10
N VAL A 56 39.27 5.08 -28.82
CA VAL A 56 38.71 6.43 -28.69
C VAL A 56 37.90 6.57 -27.41
N PRO A 57 37.85 7.77 -26.79
CA PRO A 57 37.04 7.98 -25.59
C PRO A 57 35.55 7.76 -25.86
N VAL A 58 34.99 6.66 -25.37
CA VAL A 58 33.62 6.25 -25.68
C VAL A 58 32.57 7.27 -25.22
N ARG A 59 32.79 7.92 -24.07
CA ARG A 59 31.83 8.89 -23.52
C ARG A 59 31.60 10.06 -24.48
N VAL A 60 32.65 10.77 -24.86
CA VAL A 60 32.54 11.98 -25.66
C VAL A 60 31.93 11.69 -27.04
N ILE A 61 32.34 10.58 -27.68
CA ILE A 61 31.80 10.19 -28.98
C ILE A 61 30.33 9.74 -28.87
N SER A 62 29.97 8.97 -27.84
CA SER A 62 28.59 8.50 -27.67
C SER A 62 27.65 9.67 -27.35
N GLU A 63 28.05 10.58 -26.46
CA GLU A 63 27.28 11.78 -26.11
C GLU A 63 27.08 12.70 -27.29
N ALA A 64 28.14 12.93 -28.09
CA ALA A 64 28.06 13.72 -29.30
C ALA A 64 27.14 13.11 -30.37
N LEU A 65 26.96 11.81 -30.38
CA LEU A 65 26.01 11.09 -31.24
C LEU A 65 24.62 10.92 -30.60
N GLY A 66 24.35 11.55 -29.42
CA GLY A 66 23.07 11.57 -28.76
C GLY A 66 22.78 10.33 -27.87
N ALA A 67 23.84 9.67 -27.41
CA ALA A 67 23.71 8.56 -26.45
C ALA A 67 24.14 8.96 -25.04
N TYR A 68 23.50 8.40 -24.03
CA TYR A 68 23.89 8.53 -22.62
C TYR A 68 24.86 7.42 -22.24
N VAL A 69 25.95 7.76 -21.54
CA VAL A 69 27.01 6.82 -21.14
C VAL A 69 27.09 6.75 -19.61
N GLN A 70 26.99 5.56 -19.07
CA GLN A 70 27.11 5.28 -17.63
C GLN A 70 28.18 4.21 -17.39
N TRP A 71 29.12 4.49 -16.50
CA TRP A 71 30.08 3.52 -16.00
C TRP A 71 29.49 2.78 -14.79
N VAL A 72 29.55 1.45 -14.81
CA VAL A 72 29.13 0.58 -13.70
C VAL A 72 30.39 -0.04 -13.07
N PRO A 73 30.93 0.51 -11.96
CA PRO A 73 32.22 0.12 -11.40
C PRO A 73 32.29 -1.35 -10.95
N GLU A 74 31.18 -1.85 -10.38
CA GLU A 74 31.09 -3.21 -9.81
C GLU A 74 31.21 -4.31 -10.88
N GLN A 75 30.80 -4.02 -12.10
CA GLN A 75 30.80 -4.95 -13.22
C GLN A 75 31.90 -4.66 -14.24
N HIS A 76 32.64 -3.54 -14.08
CA HIS A 76 33.62 -3.02 -15.02
C HIS A 76 33.07 -2.86 -16.44
N VAL A 77 31.78 -2.44 -16.55
CA VAL A 77 31.06 -2.30 -17.80
C VAL A 77 30.65 -0.85 -18.03
N CYS A 78 30.84 -0.40 -19.28
CA CYS A 78 30.33 0.87 -19.76
C CYS A 78 29.01 0.64 -20.49
N VAL A 79 27.91 1.17 -19.96
CA VAL A 79 26.56 1.06 -20.56
C VAL A 79 26.32 2.30 -21.43
N VAL A 80 26.08 2.08 -22.71
CA VAL A 80 25.71 3.13 -23.66
C VAL A 80 24.23 2.97 -24.03
N ARG A 81 23.42 3.98 -23.68
CA ARG A 81 21.98 4.01 -23.99
C ARG A 81 21.74 5.04 -25.11
N TYR A 82 21.26 4.56 -26.24
CA TYR A 82 20.85 5.39 -27.36
C TYR A 82 19.33 5.38 -27.46
N ILE A 83 18.72 6.58 -27.43
CA ILE A 83 17.28 6.77 -27.66
C ILE A 83 17.21 7.39 -29.07
N PRO A 84 16.73 6.68 -30.11
CA PRO A 84 16.58 7.25 -31.43
C PRO A 84 15.62 8.44 -31.35
N PRO A 85 15.93 9.56 -32.03
CA PRO A 85 15.01 10.69 -32.11
C PRO A 85 13.71 10.21 -32.75
N THR A 86 12.61 10.52 -32.09
CA THR A 86 11.26 10.29 -32.64
C THR A 86 11.21 11.02 -34.00
N PRO A 87 10.80 10.37 -35.12
CA PRO A 87 10.68 11.03 -36.38
C PRO A 87 9.76 12.24 -36.23
N VAL A 88 10.29 13.42 -36.49
CA VAL A 88 9.47 14.63 -36.56
C VAL A 88 8.52 14.41 -37.74
N PRO A 89 7.21 14.42 -37.55
CA PRO A 89 6.25 14.27 -38.64
C PRO A 89 6.47 15.43 -39.62
N THR A 90 6.73 15.09 -40.87
CA THR A 90 6.75 16.05 -41.98
C THR A 90 5.46 16.86 -41.92
N PRO A 91 5.51 18.20 -41.93
CA PRO A 91 4.30 19.00 -41.88
C PRO A 91 3.42 18.61 -43.08
N PRO A 92 2.16 18.24 -42.84
CA PRO A 92 1.22 17.97 -43.90
C PRO A 92 0.97 19.27 -44.69
N PRO A 93 0.64 19.18 -45.99
CA PRO A 93 0.28 20.36 -46.78
C PRO A 93 -0.89 21.08 -46.07
N PRO A 94 -1.00 22.44 -46.23
CA PRO A 94 -1.97 23.23 -45.50
C PRO A 94 -3.36 22.63 -45.68
N ALA A 95 -3.84 21.93 -44.63
CA ALA A 95 -5.19 21.39 -44.58
C ALA A 95 -6.15 22.55 -44.36
N THR A 96 -7.20 22.58 -45.13
CA THR A 96 -8.45 23.31 -44.83
C THR A 96 -8.72 23.21 -43.31
N PRO A 97 -9.00 24.33 -42.61
CA PRO A 97 -9.18 24.28 -41.17
C PRO A 97 -10.27 23.24 -40.83
N ALA A 98 -9.80 22.10 -40.29
CA ALA A 98 -10.71 21.12 -39.69
C ALA A 98 -11.42 21.78 -38.50
N PRO A 99 -12.70 21.51 -38.28
CA PRO A 99 -13.38 22.04 -37.12
C PRO A 99 -12.57 21.71 -35.88
N THR A 100 -12.22 22.74 -35.13
CA THR A 100 -11.46 22.60 -33.86
C THR A 100 -12.12 21.49 -33.03
N PRO A 101 -11.41 20.40 -32.67
CA PRO A 101 -12.03 19.39 -31.82
C PRO A 101 -12.47 20.09 -30.55
N VAL A 102 -13.78 20.09 -30.33
CA VAL A 102 -14.34 20.50 -29.05
C VAL A 102 -13.57 19.71 -28.00
N PRO A 103 -12.89 20.36 -27.04
CA PRO A 103 -12.15 19.63 -26.03
C PRO A 103 -13.13 18.67 -25.39
N THR A 104 -12.91 17.36 -25.58
CA THR A 104 -13.66 16.33 -24.84
C THR A 104 -13.48 16.67 -23.37
N PRO A 105 -14.53 16.96 -22.62
CA PRO A 105 -14.40 17.27 -21.20
C PRO A 105 -13.56 16.15 -20.59
N ALA A 106 -12.47 16.51 -19.94
CA ALA A 106 -11.70 15.53 -19.17
C ALA A 106 -12.71 14.76 -18.28
N PRO A 107 -12.66 13.43 -18.23
CA PRO A 107 -13.55 12.66 -17.39
C PRO A 107 -13.54 13.29 -16.01
N LYS A 108 -14.66 13.85 -15.59
CA LYS A 108 -14.80 14.44 -14.27
C LYS A 108 -14.52 13.30 -13.30
N ALA A 109 -13.41 13.37 -12.59
CA ALA A 109 -13.12 12.40 -11.55
C ALA A 109 -14.35 12.36 -10.63
N PRO A 110 -15.03 11.22 -10.49
CA PRO A 110 -16.22 11.13 -9.65
C PRO A 110 -15.77 11.45 -8.22
N SER A 111 -16.11 12.64 -7.76
CA SER A 111 -15.88 13.05 -6.39
C SER A 111 -17.03 12.55 -5.54
N TYR A 112 -16.80 11.52 -4.74
CA TYR A 112 -17.69 11.17 -3.65
C TYR A 112 -17.21 11.88 -2.37
N LEU A 113 -18.16 12.27 -1.52
CA LEU A 113 -17.87 12.92 -0.24
C LEU A 113 -17.75 11.90 0.89
N GLY A 114 -18.27 10.70 0.69
CA GLY A 114 -18.25 9.68 1.69
C GLY A 114 -18.91 8.37 1.28
N TYR A 115 -18.92 7.44 2.20
CA TYR A 115 -19.58 6.16 2.03
C TYR A 115 -20.04 5.58 3.37
N VAL A 116 -21.03 4.69 3.30
CA VAL A 116 -21.44 3.81 4.39
C VAL A 116 -21.53 2.40 3.84
N GLN A 117 -21.04 1.42 4.58
CA GLN A 117 -21.05 0.01 4.19
C GLN A 117 -21.30 -0.92 5.37
N GLY A 118 -21.89 -2.06 5.09
CA GLY A 118 -22.14 -3.12 6.07
C GLY A 118 -22.08 -4.49 5.43
N GLY A 119 -21.60 -5.47 6.18
CA GLY A 119 -21.41 -6.81 5.66
C GLY A 119 -21.37 -7.89 6.73
N TYR A 120 -21.40 -9.13 6.24
CA TYR A 120 -21.28 -10.35 7.01
C TYR A 120 -19.84 -10.88 6.95
N SER A 121 -19.33 -11.35 8.09
CA SER A 121 -17.97 -11.89 8.21
C SER A 121 -18.01 -13.34 8.69
N LEU A 122 -17.19 -14.18 8.07
CA LEU A 122 -16.89 -15.55 8.49
C LEU A 122 -15.62 -15.55 9.37
N SER A 123 -15.60 -14.70 10.40
CA SER A 123 -14.50 -14.58 11.33
C SER A 123 -14.41 -15.80 12.25
N ARG A 124 -13.18 -16.27 12.48
CA ARG A 124 -12.84 -17.29 13.46
C ARG A 124 -12.01 -16.69 14.59
N VAL A 125 -12.18 -17.26 15.79
CA VAL A 125 -11.35 -16.92 16.96
C VAL A 125 -10.25 -17.96 17.10
N TYR A 126 -9.03 -17.47 17.24
CA TYR A 126 -7.85 -18.26 17.56
C TYR A 126 -7.35 -17.86 18.94
N ASN A 127 -6.85 -18.82 19.71
CA ASN A 127 -6.37 -18.60 21.06
C ASN A 127 -7.42 -17.92 21.95
N GLU A 128 -8.63 -18.44 21.98
CA GLU A 128 -9.64 -17.96 22.93
C GLU A 128 -9.18 -18.16 24.39
N TYR A 129 -9.96 -17.75 25.37
CA TYR A 129 -9.58 -17.75 26.79
C TYR A 129 -9.00 -19.07 27.30
N ALA A 130 -9.42 -20.19 26.74
CA ALA A 130 -8.88 -21.51 27.03
C ALA A 130 -7.73 -21.95 26.13
N GLY A 131 -7.29 -21.09 25.19
CA GLY A 131 -6.20 -21.41 24.27
C GLY A 131 -6.61 -22.23 23.05
N GLY A 132 -7.90 -22.38 22.76
CA GLY A 132 -8.44 -23.13 21.64
C GLY A 132 -8.67 -22.33 20.38
N VAL A 133 -9.25 -22.99 19.37
CA VAL A 133 -9.80 -22.39 18.16
C VAL A 133 -11.29 -22.62 18.15
N SER A 134 -12.08 -21.56 18.11
CA SER A 134 -13.54 -21.63 18.11
C SER A 134 -14.10 -21.62 16.71
N SER A 135 -15.28 -22.22 16.56
CA SER A 135 -16.05 -22.18 15.32
C SER A 135 -16.50 -20.75 15.02
N THR A 136 -16.67 -20.48 13.74
CA THR A 136 -17.24 -19.21 13.27
C THR A 136 -18.69 -19.07 13.72
N GLY A 137 -19.04 -17.91 14.29
CA GLY A 137 -20.41 -17.48 14.52
C GLY A 137 -20.81 -16.42 13.48
N ALA A 138 -22.02 -15.90 13.60
CA ALA A 138 -22.53 -14.78 12.80
C ALA A 138 -21.80 -13.49 13.20
N SER A 139 -20.81 -13.10 12.40
CA SER A 139 -20.01 -11.88 12.62
C SER A 139 -20.38 -10.80 11.61
N TYR A 140 -20.19 -9.55 12.00
CA TYR A 140 -20.59 -8.40 11.20
C TYR A 140 -19.49 -7.36 11.14
N VAL A 141 -19.44 -6.66 10.02
CA VAL A 141 -18.58 -5.49 9.81
C VAL A 141 -19.43 -4.33 9.31
N ALA A 142 -19.17 -3.14 9.80
CA ALA A 142 -19.78 -1.92 9.28
C ALA A 142 -18.77 -0.78 9.37
N SER A 143 -18.76 0.08 8.38
CA SER A 143 -17.94 1.29 8.43
C SER A 143 -18.56 2.41 7.61
N GLY A 144 -18.18 3.64 7.93
CA GLY A 144 -18.53 4.82 7.16
C GLY A 144 -17.42 5.83 7.22
N ALA A 145 -17.20 6.55 6.12
CA ALA A 145 -16.22 7.61 6.06
C ALA A 145 -16.81 8.86 5.39
N TYR A 146 -16.37 10.02 5.84
CA TYR A 146 -16.62 11.31 5.24
C TYR A 146 -15.30 11.99 4.90
N LEU A 147 -15.14 12.42 3.64
CA LEU A 147 -13.93 12.99 3.10
C LEU A 147 -14.07 14.51 2.98
N PHE A 148 -13.14 15.25 3.53
CA PHE A 148 -13.05 16.71 3.44
C PHE A 148 -11.60 17.14 3.23
N ASN A 149 -11.10 16.81 2.07
CA ASN A 149 -9.69 16.91 1.62
C ASN A 149 -8.92 18.10 2.28
N PRO A 150 -7.73 17.86 2.88
CA PRO A 150 -6.99 16.60 2.86
C PRO A 150 -7.32 15.61 4.00
N PHE A 151 -8.39 15.80 4.70
CA PHE A 151 -8.78 15.00 5.85
C PHE A 151 -9.93 14.04 5.53
N ALA A 152 -10.04 12.99 6.34
CA ALA A 152 -11.19 12.12 6.41
C ALA A 152 -11.52 11.78 7.88
N ILE A 153 -12.81 11.58 8.15
CA ILE A 153 -13.27 10.97 9.40
C ILE A 153 -13.88 9.63 9.05
N LYS A 154 -13.48 8.59 9.78
CA LYS A 154 -14.03 7.25 9.60
C LYS A 154 -14.46 6.67 10.93
N VAL A 155 -15.53 5.86 10.89
CA VAL A 155 -15.96 5.00 11.97
C VAL A 155 -15.93 3.56 11.45
N ASP A 156 -15.31 2.67 12.18
CA ASP A 156 -15.24 1.23 11.89
C ASP A 156 -15.80 0.44 13.07
N TRP A 157 -16.79 -0.40 12.79
CA TRP A 157 -17.40 -1.28 13.79
C TRP A 157 -17.29 -2.72 13.33
N ARG A 158 -16.86 -3.60 14.23
CA ARG A 158 -16.82 -5.04 14.02
C ARG A 158 -17.42 -5.76 15.20
N GLN A 159 -18.19 -6.79 14.92
CA GLN A 159 -18.71 -7.73 15.92
C GLN A 159 -18.32 -9.14 15.51
N ASN A 160 -17.48 -9.77 16.32
CA ASN A 160 -17.08 -11.15 16.17
C ASN A 160 -17.89 -12.02 17.12
N GLN A 161 -18.55 -13.05 16.58
CA GLN A 161 -19.29 -14.04 17.35
C GLN A 161 -18.69 -15.41 17.12
N TYR A 162 -18.61 -16.20 18.19
CA TYR A 162 -18.10 -17.55 18.14
C TYR A 162 -18.69 -18.42 19.24
N GLN A 163 -18.90 -19.70 18.94
CA GLN A 163 -19.25 -20.71 19.95
C GLN A 163 -17.99 -21.03 20.75
N THR A 164 -18.04 -20.90 22.07
CA THR A 164 -16.89 -21.22 22.91
C THR A 164 -16.53 -22.72 22.81
N THR A 165 -15.22 -23.01 22.91
CA THR A 165 -14.68 -24.36 22.76
C THR A 165 -15.03 -25.20 23.97
N ALA A 166 -15.49 -26.43 23.76
CA ALA A 166 -15.79 -27.40 24.82
C ALA A 166 -14.49 -27.85 25.52
N VAL A 167 -14.56 -28.03 26.86
CA VAL A 167 -13.42 -28.56 27.66
C VAL A 167 -13.04 -29.99 27.25
N ALA A 168 -13.99 -30.78 26.75
CA ALA A 168 -13.79 -32.12 26.22
C ALA A 168 -14.92 -32.46 25.24
N PRO A 169 -14.69 -33.41 24.29
CA PRO A 169 -15.73 -33.86 23.39
C PRO A 169 -16.98 -34.36 24.12
N GLY A 170 -18.17 -33.84 23.77
CA GLY A 170 -19.43 -34.19 24.37
C GLY A 170 -19.74 -33.52 25.72
N VAL A 171 -18.85 -32.70 26.25
CA VAL A 171 -19.06 -31.90 27.45
C VAL A 171 -19.47 -30.48 27.07
N PRO A 172 -20.72 -30.06 27.24
CA PRO A 172 -21.20 -28.74 26.82
C PRO A 172 -20.79 -27.63 27.82
N GLN A 173 -19.52 -27.63 28.22
CA GLN A 173 -18.92 -26.66 29.12
C GLN A 173 -17.67 -26.08 28.50
N THR A 174 -17.37 -24.83 28.79
CA THR A 174 -16.15 -24.14 28.40
C THR A 174 -15.38 -23.70 29.63
N GLN A 175 -14.06 -23.69 29.55
CA GLN A 175 -13.19 -23.19 30.59
C GLN A 175 -12.40 -22.00 30.08
N PHE A 176 -12.29 -20.95 30.86
CA PHE A 176 -11.46 -19.77 30.51
C PHE A 176 -10.77 -19.20 31.74
N ASN A 177 -9.69 -18.48 31.49
CA ASN A 177 -8.95 -17.80 32.55
C ASN A 177 -9.70 -16.57 33.03
N THR A 178 -9.71 -16.37 34.34
CA THR A 178 -10.33 -15.21 35.00
C THR A 178 -9.28 -14.08 35.18
N ILE A 179 -9.74 -12.85 35.38
CA ILE A 179 -8.89 -11.67 35.54
C ILE A 179 -7.98 -11.77 36.78
N ASP A 180 -8.42 -12.44 37.82
CA ASP A 180 -7.67 -12.68 39.06
C ASP A 180 -6.65 -13.83 38.96
N GLY A 181 -6.46 -14.40 37.78
CA GLY A 181 -5.49 -15.44 37.50
C GLY A 181 -5.97 -16.86 37.75
N GLY A 182 -7.24 -17.02 38.12
CA GLY A 182 -7.90 -18.33 38.25
C GLY A 182 -8.45 -18.86 36.92
N SER A 183 -9.34 -19.84 37.01
CA SER A 183 -10.14 -20.33 35.89
C SER A 183 -11.59 -20.53 36.28
N ALA A 184 -12.49 -20.34 35.34
CA ALA A 184 -13.91 -20.58 35.50
C ALA A 184 -14.40 -21.56 34.44
N THR A 185 -15.31 -22.46 34.84
CA THR A 185 -16.02 -23.41 33.97
C THR A 185 -17.49 -23.02 33.94
N VAL A 186 -18.01 -22.77 32.74
CA VAL A 186 -19.42 -22.39 32.55
C VAL A 186 -20.01 -23.21 31.39
N PRO A 187 -21.32 -23.28 31.23
CA PRO A 187 -21.92 -23.84 30.03
C PRO A 187 -21.38 -23.16 28.76
N GLN A 188 -21.22 -23.90 27.69
CA GLN A 188 -20.86 -23.31 26.40
C GLN A 188 -21.87 -22.22 26.00
N PHE A 189 -21.41 -21.14 25.50
CA PHE A 189 -22.24 -20.02 25.08
C PHE A 189 -21.70 -19.35 23.80
N LEU A 190 -22.52 -18.54 23.19
CA LEU A 190 -22.16 -17.74 22.05
C LEU A 190 -21.44 -16.45 22.54
N ALA A 191 -20.13 -16.48 22.52
CA ALA A 191 -19.33 -15.32 22.86
C ALA A 191 -19.41 -14.25 21.77
N ARG A 192 -19.49 -12.99 22.18
CA ARG A 192 -19.46 -11.80 21.30
C ARG A 192 -18.42 -10.83 21.78
N GLN A 193 -17.63 -10.35 20.85
CA GLN A 193 -16.70 -9.26 21.04
C GLN A 193 -16.91 -8.20 19.96
N SER A 194 -17.11 -6.97 20.36
CA SER A 194 -17.33 -5.84 19.46
C SER A 194 -16.20 -4.83 19.61
N THR A 195 -15.74 -4.28 18.50
CA THR A 195 -14.83 -3.14 18.45
C THR A 195 -15.50 -2.00 17.72
N LEU A 196 -15.39 -0.81 18.27
CA LEU A 196 -15.77 0.45 17.64
C LEU A 196 -14.55 1.36 17.67
N ASP A 197 -14.12 1.85 16.54
CA ASP A 197 -13.06 2.85 16.47
C ASP A 197 -13.43 4.02 15.58
N GLY A 198 -13.20 5.22 16.11
CA GLY A 198 -13.29 6.48 15.38
C GLY A 198 -11.88 6.91 14.94
N ARG A 199 -11.75 7.33 13.69
CA ARG A 199 -10.48 7.73 13.07
C ARG A 199 -10.55 9.15 12.55
N LEU A 200 -9.49 9.91 12.76
CA LEU A 200 -9.20 11.17 12.08
C LEU A 200 -7.96 10.96 11.23
N GLU A 201 -8.07 11.21 9.95
CA GLU A 201 -7.11 10.79 8.94
C GLU A 201 -6.67 11.97 8.08
N TYR A 202 -5.40 11.98 7.66
CA TYR A 202 -4.80 12.95 6.77
C TYR A 202 -4.25 12.25 5.52
N GLU A 203 -4.62 12.72 4.32
CA GLU A 203 -4.19 12.15 3.04
C GLU A 203 -2.70 12.42 2.81
N ILE A 204 -1.91 11.34 2.76
CA ILE A 204 -0.47 11.39 2.55
C ILE A 204 -0.08 11.04 1.11
N PHE A 205 -0.87 10.21 0.43
CA PHE A 205 -0.70 9.87 -0.98
C PHE A 205 -2.05 9.79 -1.70
N LYS A 206 -2.09 10.28 -2.93
CA LYS A 206 -3.26 10.16 -3.80
C LYS A 206 -3.21 8.87 -4.62
N PRO A 207 -4.36 8.26 -4.93
CA PRO A 207 -5.68 8.59 -4.38
C PRO A 207 -5.93 7.89 -3.03
N HIS A 208 -6.42 8.64 -2.04
CA HIS A 208 -7.06 8.11 -0.81
C HIS A 208 -6.20 7.21 0.09
N VAL A 209 -4.88 7.48 0.18
CA VAL A 209 -4.00 6.84 1.18
C VAL A 209 -3.77 7.81 2.33
N TYR A 210 -4.15 7.42 3.53
CA TYR A 210 -4.19 8.24 4.72
C TYR A 210 -3.28 7.69 5.83
N PHE A 211 -2.72 8.60 6.60
CA PHE A 211 -2.24 8.33 7.95
C PHE A 211 -3.32 8.79 8.92
N GLY A 212 -3.68 7.96 9.90
CA GLY A 212 -4.75 8.25 10.84
C GLY A 212 -4.36 8.05 12.29
N VAL A 213 -4.96 8.88 13.15
CA VAL A 213 -5.05 8.65 14.60
C VAL A 213 -6.44 8.12 14.91
N SER A 214 -6.52 7.23 15.90
CA SER A 214 -7.77 6.53 16.19
C SER A 214 -7.98 6.37 17.69
N TYR A 215 -9.25 6.31 18.10
CA TYR A 215 -9.65 5.92 19.44
C TYR A 215 -10.58 4.72 19.36
N LEU A 216 -10.20 3.64 20.04
CA LEU A 216 -10.89 2.35 20.01
C LEU A 216 -11.58 2.08 21.34
N GLN A 217 -12.78 1.51 21.25
CA GLN A 217 -13.48 0.83 22.32
C GLN A 217 -13.72 -0.62 21.95
N ALA A 218 -13.31 -1.56 22.79
CA ALA A 218 -13.63 -2.97 22.64
C ALA A 218 -14.46 -3.46 23.83
N SER A 219 -15.54 -4.17 23.56
CA SER A 219 -16.50 -4.70 24.55
C SER A 219 -16.82 -6.15 24.25
N ASN A 220 -17.38 -6.86 25.24
CA ASN A 220 -17.71 -8.28 25.14
C ASN A 220 -18.94 -8.61 26.00
N ASN A 221 -19.50 -9.83 25.82
CA ASN A 221 -20.66 -10.33 26.60
C ASN A 221 -20.28 -11.38 27.66
N TYR A 222 -19.01 -11.56 27.96
CA TYR A 222 -18.50 -12.59 28.86
C TYR A 222 -17.85 -12.04 30.13
N GLY A 223 -18.21 -10.81 30.51
CA GLY A 223 -17.92 -10.25 31.83
C GLY A 223 -16.56 -9.53 31.96
N ASN A 224 -15.72 -9.51 30.94
CA ASN A 224 -14.50 -8.70 30.98
C ASN A 224 -14.85 -7.21 30.81
N PRO A 225 -14.11 -6.30 31.44
CA PRO A 225 -14.34 -4.87 31.28
C PRO A 225 -14.10 -4.44 29.85
N SER A 226 -14.87 -3.46 29.39
CA SER A 226 -14.58 -2.80 28.13
C SER A 226 -13.22 -2.11 28.22
N VAL A 227 -12.43 -2.21 27.15
CA VAL A 227 -11.13 -1.56 27.05
C VAL A 227 -11.18 -0.45 26.03
N THR A 228 -10.57 0.67 26.36
CA THR A 228 -10.49 1.85 25.46
C THR A 228 -9.07 2.36 25.36
N GLY A 229 -8.72 2.92 24.22
CA GLY A 229 -7.38 3.50 24.04
C GLY A 229 -7.12 4.05 22.66
N GLY A 230 -6.07 4.86 22.59
CA GLY A 230 -5.61 5.49 21.36
C GLY A 230 -4.76 4.56 20.51
N GLY A 231 -4.74 4.84 19.21
CA GLY A 231 -3.94 4.16 18.21
C GLY A 231 -3.62 5.05 17.04
N ALA A 232 -2.81 4.51 16.13
CA ALA A 232 -2.50 5.14 14.86
C ALA A 232 -2.28 4.08 13.79
N GLY A 233 -2.38 4.49 12.52
CA GLY A 233 -2.25 3.56 11.43
C GLY A 233 -2.27 4.19 10.05
N LEU A 234 -2.28 3.31 9.07
CA LEU A 234 -2.39 3.66 7.66
C LEU A 234 -3.66 3.06 7.08
N GLU A 235 -4.29 3.81 6.20
CA GLU A 235 -5.49 3.36 5.50
C GLU A 235 -5.50 3.81 4.05
N LYS A 236 -5.89 2.91 3.18
CA LYS A 236 -6.33 3.19 1.82
C LYS A 236 -7.84 3.06 1.77
N LEU A 237 -8.53 4.18 1.64
CA LEU A 237 -9.98 4.17 1.48
C LEU A 237 -10.40 3.62 0.11
N PRO A 238 -11.63 3.09 -0.04
CA PRO A 238 -12.14 2.59 -1.31
C PRO A 238 -12.05 3.64 -2.41
N ASP A 239 -11.74 3.19 -3.62
CA ASP A 239 -11.78 4.01 -4.82
C ASP A 239 -12.97 3.59 -5.68
N PHE A 240 -13.78 4.55 -6.11
CA PHE A 240 -15.00 4.28 -6.88
C PHE A 240 -14.91 4.83 -8.31
N THR A 241 -13.72 5.28 -8.75
CA THR A 241 -13.56 5.93 -10.07
C THR A 241 -13.57 4.96 -11.23
N GLY A 242 -13.20 3.72 -11.03
CA GLY A 242 -12.97 2.73 -12.09
C GLY A 242 -13.81 1.46 -12.04
N GLY A 243 -14.92 1.46 -11.32
CA GLY A 243 -15.74 0.25 -11.12
C GLY A 243 -15.12 -0.70 -10.10
N LEU A 244 -13.96 -1.27 -10.41
CA LEU A 244 -13.20 -2.11 -9.46
C LEU A 244 -12.16 -1.27 -8.73
N GLY A 245 -12.23 -1.26 -7.41
CA GLY A 245 -11.28 -0.61 -6.51
C GLY A 245 -10.71 -1.60 -5.48
N TRP A 246 -9.69 -1.16 -4.75
CA TRP A 246 -9.17 -1.87 -3.59
C TRP A 246 -9.06 -0.94 -2.40
N TYR A 247 -9.09 -1.50 -1.22
CA TYR A 247 -8.92 -0.79 0.05
C TYR A 247 -8.18 -1.65 1.05
N GLY A 248 -7.72 -1.03 2.14
CA GLY A 248 -7.10 -1.76 3.22
C GLY A 248 -6.67 -0.83 4.33
N SER A 249 -6.54 -1.36 5.52
CA SER A 249 -6.10 -0.63 6.69
C SER A 249 -5.21 -1.46 7.59
N PHE A 250 -4.34 -0.77 8.32
CA PHE A 250 -3.57 -1.34 9.42
C PHE A 250 -3.45 -0.32 10.54
N PHE A 251 -4.06 -0.62 11.70
CA PHE A 251 -4.03 0.23 12.89
C PHE A 251 -3.44 -0.52 14.07
N TYR A 252 -2.62 0.19 14.84
CA TYR A 252 -2.00 -0.29 16.06
C TYR A 252 -2.45 0.55 17.25
N TYR A 253 -2.99 -0.10 18.27
CA TYR A 253 -3.43 0.49 19.54
C TYR A 253 -2.50 0.00 20.63
N TRP A 254 -1.71 0.91 21.20
CA TRP A 254 -0.58 0.53 22.07
C TRP A 254 -0.95 0.14 23.48
N ASN A 255 -2.07 0.65 24.02
CA ASN A 255 -2.48 0.34 25.40
C ASN A 255 -3.97 0.56 25.69
N PRO A 256 -4.91 0.00 24.94
CA PRO A 256 -6.30 -0.03 25.34
C PRO A 256 -6.44 -0.74 26.67
N ARG A 257 -7.14 -0.12 27.61
CA ARG A 257 -7.28 -0.63 28.98
C ARG A 257 -8.68 -0.40 29.56
N GLY A 258 -9.04 -1.25 30.52
CA GLY A 258 -10.27 -1.15 31.30
C GLY A 258 -10.04 -1.66 32.71
N THR A 259 -10.92 -1.26 33.59
CA THR A 259 -10.82 -1.61 35.01
C THR A 259 -11.98 -2.51 35.40
N TYR A 260 -11.69 -3.56 36.14
CA TYR A 260 -12.64 -4.50 36.69
C TYR A 260 -12.52 -4.52 38.20
N THR A 261 -13.61 -4.31 38.91
CA THR A 261 -13.68 -4.46 40.37
C THR A 261 -14.42 -5.78 40.69
N VAL A 262 -13.78 -6.65 41.44
CA VAL A 262 -14.37 -7.94 41.81
C VAL A 262 -15.62 -7.70 42.68
N PRO A 263 -16.82 -8.16 42.24
CA PRO A 263 -18.04 -7.80 42.91
C PRO A 263 -18.30 -8.63 44.19
N THR A 264 -17.82 -9.88 44.27
CA THR A 264 -18.11 -10.82 45.35
C THR A 264 -16.95 -11.80 45.57
N GLY A 265 -16.95 -12.50 46.71
CA GLY A 265 -15.96 -13.53 47.03
C GLY A 265 -14.77 -13.01 47.84
N PRO A 266 -13.73 -13.85 48.03
CA PRO A 266 -12.56 -13.51 48.86
C PRO A 266 -11.80 -12.27 48.37
N ASN A 267 -11.88 -11.97 47.08
CA ASN A 267 -11.20 -10.82 46.44
C ASN A 267 -12.17 -9.65 46.18
N ALA A 268 -13.36 -9.64 46.81
CA ALA A 268 -14.32 -8.55 46.59
C ALA A 268 -13.73 -7.18 46.91
N GLY A 269 -13.96 -6.22 46.04
CA GLY A 269 -13.44 -4.87 46.12
C GLY A 269 -12.03 -4.66 45.52
N ILE A 270 -11.32 -5.75 45.20
CA ILE A 270 -10.01 -5.63 44.52
C ILE A 270 -10.25 -5.18 43.10
N GLN A 271 -9.45 -4.21 42.67
CA GLN A 271 -9.50 -3.65 41.33
C GLN A 271 -8.35 -4.19 40.46
N TYR A 272 -8.70 -4.74 39.32
CA TYR A 272 -7.74 -5.20 38.30
C TYR A 272 -7.82 -4.31 37.07
N THR A 273 -6.66 -4.00 36.49
CA THR A 273 -6.58 -3.32 35.20
C THR A 273 -6.26 -4.34 34.12
N THR A 274 -7.17 -4.50 33.15
CA THR A 274 -6.92 -5.24 31.93
C THR A 274 -6.35 -4.29 30.87
N ALA A 275 -5.36 -4.75 30.13
CA ALA A 275 -4.76 -3.97 29.06
C ALA A 275 -4.34 -4.88 27.91
N TYR A 276 -4.39 -4.34 26.69
CA TYR A 276 -4.01 -5.04 25.47
C TYR A 276 -3.14 -4.18 24.58
N GLN A 277 -2.34 -4.84 23.74
CA GLN A 277 -1.93 -4.29 22.45
C GLN A 277 -2.88 -4.84 21.41
N ILE A 278 -3.44 -3.97 20.57
CA ILE A 278 -4.41 -4.41 19.57
C ILE A 278 -3.89 -4.01 18.19
N TYR A 279 -3.93 -4.96 17.27
CA TYR A 279 -3.71 -4.76 15.84
C TYR A 279 -5.04 -4.99 15.13
N LYS A 280 -5.50 -4.01 14.36
CA LYS A 280 -6.64 -4.16 13.46
C LYS A 280 -6.14 -4.01 12.04
N TYR A 281 -6.55 -4.92 11.18
CA TYR A 281 -6.19 -4.89 9.77
C TYR A 281 -7.34 -5.35 8.91
N ASP A 282 -7.38 -4.84 7.69
CA ASP A 282 -8.19 -5.37 6.62
C ASP A 282 -7.54 -5.12 5.25
N ALA A 283 -7.95 -5.92 4.27
CA ALA A 283 -7.65 -5.71 2.87
C ALA A 283 -8.79 -6.30 2.03
N GLY A 284 -9.22 -5.56 1.02
CA GLY A 284 -10.35 -5.97 0.22
C GLY A 284 -10.44 -5.25 -1.11
N ILE A 285 -11.48 -5.62 -1.84
CA ILE A 285 -11.86 -5.03 -3.11
C ILE A 285 -13.31 -4.55 -3.04
N ASN A 286 -13.61 -3.52 -3.80
CA ASN A 286 -14.96 -3.02 -4.00
C ASN A 286 -15.27 -2.93 -5.50
N TYR A 287 -16.52 -3.09 -5.85
CA TYR A 287 -17.00 -2.93 -7.21
C TYR A 287 -18.24 -2.04 -7.25
N GLY A 288 -18.10 -0.89 -7.91
CA GLY A 288 -19.20 0.08 -8.11
C GLY A 288 -20.00 -0.23 -9.37
N PHE A 289 -21.31 -0.07 -9.31
CA PHE A 289 -22.21 -0.31 -10.43
C PHE A 289 -22.41 0.98 -11.26
N GLY A 290 -21.38 1.34 -12.03
CA GLY A 290 -21.40 2.54 -12.88
C GLY A 290 -21.67 3.82 -12.08
N ASP A 291 -22.61 4.64 -12.55
CA ASP A 291 -22.96 5.91 -11.92
C ASP A 291 -23.92 5.78 -10.73
N THR A 292 -24.27 4.55 -10.33
CA THR A 292 -25.12 4.35 -9.16
C THR A 292 -24.36 4.62 -7.86
N PRO A 293 -25.05 5.00 -6.78
CA PRO A 293 -24.41 5.13 -5.47
C PRO A 293 -24.04 3.79 -4.83
N PHE A 294 -24.57 2.68 -5.33
CA PHE A 294 -24.40 1.35 -4.74
C PHE A 294 -23.12 0.67 -5.19
N TYR A 295 -22.54 -0.12 -4.29
CA TYR A 295 -21.41 -0.98 -4.57
C TYR A 295 -21.42 -2.23 -3.70
N ILE A 296 -20.71 -3.26 -4.14
CA ILE A 296 -20.39 -4.44 -3.34
C ILE A 296 -18.95 -4.35 -2.87
N PHE A 297 -18.66 -4.98 -1.74
CA PHE A 297 -17.31 -5.08 -1.23
C PHE A 297 -17.06 -6.43 -0.57
N GLY A 298 -15.79 -6.82 -0.50
CA GLY A 298 -15.38 -8.02 0.19
C GLY A 298 -13.89 -8.05 0.40
N GLY A 299 -13.45 -8.83 1.40
CA GLY A 299 -12.05 -8.87 1.76
C GLY A 299 -11.76 -9.81 2.90
N TYR A 300 -10.62 -9.60 3.52
CA TYR A 300 -10.15 -10.31 4.70
C TYR A 300 -9.81 -9.30 5.80
N SER A 301 -10.31 -9.52 7.00
CA SER A 301 -10.05 -8.65 8.15
C SER A 301 -9.63 -9.45 9.37
N GLY A 302 -8.98 -8.77 10.30
CA GLY A 302 -8.64 -9.37 11.59
C GLY A 302 -8.34 -8.34 12.67
N ASP A 303 -8.53 -8.82 13.90
CA ASP A 303 -8.21 -8.12 15.14
C ASP A 303 -7.35 -9.04 16.01
N LYS A 304 -6.15 -8.62 16.36
CA LYS A 304 -5.27 -9.37 17.28
C LYS A 304 -5.13 -8.60 18.58
N PHE A 305 -5.60 -9.22 19.65
CA PHE A 305 -5.48 -8.74 21.03
C PHE A 305 -4.33 -9.47 21.72
N SER A 306 -3.23 -8.78 21.95
CA SER A 306 -2.10 -9.31 22.71
C SER A 306 -2.21 -8.84 24.16
N ARG A 307 -2.34 -9.78 25.09
CA ARG A 307 -2.57 -9.50 26.51
C ARG A 307 -1.44 -8.72 27.15
N ARG A 308 -1.81 -7.82 28.05
CA ARG A 308 -0.90 -7.12 28.98
C ARG A 308 -1.56 -7.07 30.36
N GLN A 309 -0.74 -6.85 31.40
CA GLN A 309 -1.21 -6.75 32.80
C GLN A 309 -2.10 -7.95 33.19
N ALA A 310 -3.20 -7.71 33.89
CA ALA A 310 -4.15 -8.73 34.37
C ALA A 310 -5.12 -9.24 33.29
N SER A 311 -4.83 -9.05 32.01
CA SER A 311 -5.70 -9.56 30.94
C SER A 311 -5.66 -11.08 30.88
N PRO A 312 -6.82 -11.75 30.76
CA PRO A 312 -6.91 -13.21 30.94
C PRO A 312 -6.21 -14.00 29.83
N SER A 313 -6.32 -13.57 28.57
CA SER A 313 -5.64 -14.23 27.44
C SER A 313 -5.47 -13.30 26.23
N SER A 314 -4.64 -13.72 25.28
CA SER A 314 -4.57 -13.13 23.96
C SER A 314 -5.59 -13.78 23.04
N GLN A 315 -6.15 -13.01 22.11
CA GLN A 315 -7.10 -13.50 21.11
C GLN A 315 -6.77 -12.96 19.72
N THR A 316 -7.11 -13.72 18.71
CA THR A 316 -7.07 -13.29 17.33
C THR A 316 -8.39 -13.66 16.65
N HIS A 317 -9.05 -12.66 16.06
CA HIS A 317 -10.20 -12.84 15.21
C HIS A 317 -9.77 -12.54 13.78
N SER A 318 -10.06 -13.41 12.84
CA SER A 318 -9.79 -13.11 11.45
C SER A 318 -10.66 -13.94 10.51
N GLY A 319 -10.99 -13.37 9.36
CA GLY A 319 -11.82 -14.07 8.39
C GLY A 319 -12.17 -13.24 7.17
N VAL A 320 -12.76 -13.90 6.20
CA VAL A 320 -13.31 -13.24 5.01
C VAL A 320 -14.63 -12.58 5.33
N TYR A 321 -14.92 -11.50 4.63
CA TYR A 321 -16.19 -10.80 4.73
C TYR A 321 -16.66 -10.32 3.36
N ALA A 322 -17.97 -10.08 3.24
CA ALA A 322 -18.56 -9.45 2.06
C ALA A 322 -19.82 -8.66 2.47
N GLY A 323 -20.16 -7.65 1.68
CA GLY A 323 -21.29 -6.79 1.98
C GLY A 323 -21.63 -5.81 0.88
N LEU A 324 -22.50 -4.86 1.24
CA LEU A 324 -23.02 -3.82 0.39
C LEU A 324 -22.72 -2.44 0.99
N GLY A 325 -22.56 -1.46 0.12
CA GLY A 325 -22.35 -0.09 0.53
C GLY A 325 -23.00 0.94 -0.42
N VAL A 326 -23.05 2.15 0.09
CA VAL A 326 -23.56 3.33 -0.61
C VAL A 326 -22.52 4.44 -0.51
N LYS A 327 -22.15 4.99 -1.65
CA LYS A 327 -21.31 6.20 -1.77
C LYS A 327 -22.19 7.42 -2.03
N PHE A 328 -21.79 8.59 -1.55
CA PHE A 328 -22.53 9.84 -1.71
C PHE A 328 -21.61 11.05 -1.88
#